data_c1df02cc22e3bf5381baa536923a66d7
#
_entry.id   c1df02cc22e3bf5381baa536923a66d7
#
_cell.length_a   1.000
_cell.length_b   1.000
_cell.length_c   1.000
_cell.angle_alpha   90.00
_cell.angle_beta   90.00
_cell.angle_gamma   90.00
#
_symmetry.space_group_name_H-M   'P 1'
#
loop_
_entity.id
_entity.type
_entity.pdbx_description
1 polymer ?
#
loop_
_entity_poly.entity_id
_entity_poly.type
_entity_poly.pdbx_seq_one_letter_code
_entity_poly.pdbx_strand_id
1 'polypeptide(L)'
;MSIRTGDSVQGFSLPARPGEMVDLAECIGTEKVVLLFFPLSFSPVCTDEFCAIRDDWSAYADLGAKVFGISIDSPFVTAKFAEELGLPFPLLSDMNRDVCRMFDVLHEDLFGMRDVAKRSVFVIDEGGSV
;
A
#
# COMPACT_ATOMS: atom_id res chain seq x y z
N MET A 1 -11.09 9.45 11.70
CA MET A 1 -10.04 9.37 12.75
C MET A 1 -8.80 8.72 12.20
N SER A 2 -7.65 9.29 12.53
CA SER A 2 -6.38 8.71 12.11
C SER A 2 -6.06 7.45 12.91
N ILE A 3 -5.47 6.46 12.26
CA ILE A 3 -4.89 5.30 12.93
C ILE A 3 -3.55 5.72 13.53
N ARG A 4 -3.34 5.39 14.79
CA ARG A 4 -2.14 5.75 15.55
C ARG A 4 -1.41 4.49 16.01
N THR A 5 -0.15 4.67 16.39
CA THR A 5 0.64 3.60 17.02
C THR A 5 -0.13 3.03 18.21
N GLY A 6 -0.26 1.70 18.23
CA GLY A 6 -1.02 0.97 19.23
C GLY A 6 -2.44 0.62 18.82
N ASP A 7 -2.97 1.25 17.78
CA ASP A 7 -4.33 0.95 17.31
C ASP A 7 -4.36 -0.39 16.55
N SER A 8 -5.46 -1.11 16.71
CA SER A 8 -5.72 -2.34 15.94
C SER A 8 -6.22 -1.98 14.54
N VAL A 9 -5.82 -2.80 13.56
CA VAL A 9 -6.22 -2.63 12.17
C VAL A 9 -7.18 -3.75 11.78
N GLN A 10 -8.33 -3.37 11.22
CA GLN A 10 -9.28 -4.35 10.67
C GLN A 10 -8.78 -4.85 9.32
N GLY A 11 -9.07 -6.10 9.01
CA GLY A 11 -8.79 -6.67 7.70
C GLY A 11 -9.61 -5.99 6.61
N PHE A 12 -9.05 -5.93 5.42
CA PHE A 12 -9.70 -5.36 4.24
C PHE A 12 -9.23 -6.09 3.00
N SER A 13 -9.97 -5.93 1.90
CA SER A 13 -9.62 -6.53 0.61
C SER A 13 -9.51 -5.45 -0.45
N LEU A 14 -8.46 -5.52 -1.27
CA LEU A 14 -8.26 -4.63 -2.41
C LEU A 14 -7.76 -5.43 -3.61
N PRO A 15 -8.11 -5.00 -4.85
CA PRO A 15 -7.62 -5.70 -6.03
C PRO A 15 -6.15 -5.38 -6.34
N ALA A 16 -5.38 -6.42 -6.64
CA ALA A 16 -4.04 -6.27 -7.21
C ALA A 16 -4.10 -6.16 -8.73
N ARG A 17 -5.12 -6.75 -9.32
CA ARG A 17 -5.43 -6.70 -10.76
C ARG A 17 -6.94 -6.71 -10.90
N PRO A 18 -7.48 -6.33 -12.08
CA PRO A 18 -8.92 -6.46 -12.29
C PRO A 18 -9.39 -7.88 -12.03
N GLY A 19 -10.33 -8.04 -11.10
CA GLY A 19 -10.88 -9.34 -10.74
C GLY A 19 -10.04 -10.19 -9.80
N GLU A 20 -8.84 -9.74 -9.40
CA GLU A 20 -7.97 -10.46 -8.48
C GLU A 20 -7.86 -9.72 -7.15
N MET A 21 -8.69 -10.12 -6.20
CA MET A 21 -8.74 -9.50 -4.87
C MET A 21 -7.67 -10.10 -3.95
N VAL A 22 -7.05 -9.22 -3.16
CA VAL A 22 -6.13 -9.62 -2.10
C VAL A 22 -6.80 -9.30 -0.77
N ASP A 23 -7.03 -10.32 0.03
CA ASP A 23 -7.68 -10.18 1.34
C ASP A 23 -6.60 -10.09 2.44
N LEU A 24 -6.38 -8.89 2.95
CA LEU A 24 -5.38 -8.67 3.99
C LEU A 24 -5.82 -9.20 5.36
N ALA A 25 -7.10 -9.56 5.52
CA ALA A 25 -7.54 -10.21 6.74
C ALA A 25 -6.85 -11.55 6.97
N GLU A 26 -6.32 -12.18 5.90
CA GLU A 26 -5.58 -13.42 6.01
C GLU A 26 -4.21 -13.25 6.67
N CYS A 27 -3.61 -12.06 6.59
CA CYS A 27 -2.27 -11.83 7.16
C CYS A 27 -2.27 -10.84 8.33
N ILE A 28 -3.20 -9.87 8.37
CA ILE A 28 -3.32 -8.95 9.50
C ILE A 28 -3.76 -9.74 10.73
N GLY A 29 -2.96 -9.65 11.80
CA GLY A 29 -3.20 -10.39 13.03
C GLY A 29 -2.42 -11.69 13.14
N THR A 30 -1.72 -12.13 12.09
CA THR A 30 -0.90 -13.35 12.09
C THR A 30 0.53 -13.10 11.64
N GLU A 31 0.75 -12.13 10.75
CA GLU A 31 2.06 -11.80 10.20
C GLU A 31 2.30 -10.31 10.32
N LYS A 32 3.57 -9.90 10.26
CA LYS A 32 3.91 -8.49 10.10
C LYS A 32 3.50 -8.02 8.72
N VAL A 33 2.88 -6.86 8.64
CA VAL A 33 2.43 -6.28 7.38
C VAL A 33 2.97 -4.85 7.26
N VAL A 34 3.52 -4.52 6.10
CA VAL A 34 3.96 -3.16 5.80
C VAL A 34 3.08 -2.62 4.68
N LEU A 35 2.43 -1.50 4.94
CA LEU A 35 1.60 -0.82 3.95
C LEU A 35 2.32 0.45 3.50
N LEU A 36 2.56 0.54 2.19
CA LEU A 36 3.23 1.68 1.57
C LEU A 36 2.19 2.45 0.75
N PHE A 37 1.63 3.51 1.34
CA PHE A 37 0.70 4.38 0.60
C PHE A 37 1.50 5.32 -0.28
N PHE A 38 1.09 5.49 -1.53
CA PHE A 38 1.75 6.38 -2.46
C PHE A 38 0.72 7.12 -3.33
N PRO A 39 1.04 8.34 -3.77
CA PRO A 39 0.05 9.17 -4.47
C PRO A 39 -0.38 8.62 -5.82
N LEU A 40 0.55 8.38 -6.74
CA LEU A 40 0.22 8.05 -8.13
C LEU A 40 1.28 7.15 -8.74
N SER A 41 0.83 6.08 -9.38
CA SER A 41 1.68 5.21 -10.19
C SER A 41 2.33 6.01 -11.32
N PHE A 42 3.52 5.60 -11.72
CA PHE A 42 4.31 6.22 -12.80
C PHE A 42 4.83 7.64 -12.51
N SER A 43 4.57 8.21 -11.34
CA SER A 43 5.20 9.47 -10.98
C SER A 43 6.67 9.23 -10.64
N PRO A 44 7.57 10.22 -10.89
CA PRO A 44 9.01 10.01 -10.71
C PRO A 44 9.41 9.61 -9.29
N VAL A 45 8.87 10.26 -8.28
CA VAL A 45 9.22 9.98 -6.88
C VAL A 45 8.74 8.59 -6.45
N CYS A 46 7.51 8.21 -6.83
CA CYS A 46 6.99 6.87 -6.54
C CYS A 46 7.80 5.80 -7.25
N THR A 47 8.18 6.03 -8.51
CA THR A 47 9.01 5.09 -9.27
C THR A 47 10.36 4.89 -8.59
N ASP A 48 11.02 5.97 -8.18
CA ASP A 48 12.32 5.90 -7.50
C ASP A 48 12.22 5.17 -6.16
N GLU A 49 11.17 5.42 -5.38
CA GLU A 49 10.93 4.77 -4.10
C GLU A 49 10.79 3.26 -4.26
N PHE A 50 9.94 2.82 -5.17
CA PHE A 50 9.71 1.38 -5.36
C PHE A 50 10.90 0.68 -6.00
N CYS A 51 11.63 1.34 -6.90
CA CYS A 51 12.87 0.78 -7.45
C CYS A 51 13.92 0.57 -6.36
N ALA A 52 14.05 1.51 -5.42
CA ALA A 52 14.98 1.38 -4.32
C ALA A 52 14.61 0.19 -3.41
N ILE A 53 13.32 0.02 -3.11
CA ILE A 53 12.85 -1.12 -2.31
C ILE A 53 13.08 -2.43 -3.07
N ARG A 54 12.78 -2.48 -4.36
CA ARG A 54 13.01 -3.66 -5.20
C ARG A 54 14.47 -4.08 -5.19
N ASP A 55 15.37 -3.11 -5.39
CA ASP A 55 16.80 -3.38 -5.50
C ASP A 55 17.42 -3.84 -4.17
N ASP A 56 16.80 -3.51 -3.05
CA ASP A 56 17.24 -3.92 -1.71
C ASP A 56 16.24 -4.91 -1.08
N TRP A 57 15.55 -5.69 -1.90
CA TRP A 57 14.46 -6.56 -1.44
C TRP A 57 14.88 -7.60 -0.43
N SER A 58 16.10 -8.13 -0.53
CA SER A 58 16.55 -9.15 0.42
C SER A 58 16.54 -8.65 1.88
N ALA A 59 16.86 -7.37 2.09
CA ALA A 59 16.80 -6.78 3.42
C ALA A 59 15.36 -6.72 3.96
N TYR A 60 14.39 -6.41 3.09
CA TYR A 60 12.97 -6.39 3.47
C TYR A 60 12.42 -7.79 3.68
N ALA A 61 12.78 -8.74 2.82
CA ALA A 61 12.33 -10.12 2.93
C ALA A 61 12.82 -10.78 4.22
N ASP A 62 14.02 -10.44 4.67
CA ASP A 62 14.61 -10.99 5.91
C ASP A 62 13.83 -10.54 7.16
N LEU A 63 13.04 -9.48 7.08
CA LEU A 63 12.19 -9.04 8.20
C LEU A 63 10.98 -9.94 8.40
N GLY A 64 10.69 -10.83 7.45
CA GLY A 64 9.52 -11.71 7.52
C GLY A 64 8.19 -10.99 7.39
N ALA A 65 8.18 -9.80 6.81
CA ALA A 65 6.96 -8.99 6.66
C ALA A 65 6.34 -9.18 5.28
N LYS A 66 5.01 -9.10 5.21
CA LYS A 66 4.27 -8.97 3.96
C LYS A 66 4.21 -7.50 3.60
N VAL A 67 4.58 -7.16 2.38
CA VAL A 67 4.63 -5.76 1.92
C VAL A 67 3.59 -5.53 0.82
N PHE A 68 2.83 -4.46 0.93
CA PHE A 68 1.82 -4.07 -0.05
C PHE A 68 1.94 -2.57 -0.32
N GLY A 69 1.93 -2.18 -1.60
CA GLY A 69 1.78 -0.78 -1.98
C GLY A 69 0.31 -0.47 -2.23
N ILE A 70 -0.14 0.70 -1.86
CA ILE A 70 -1.55 1.11 -2.01
C ILE A 70 -1.62 2.52 -2.58
N SER A 71 -2.39 2.69 -3.66
CA SER A 71 -2.72 4.00 -4.22
C SER A 71 -4.18 4.04 -4.65
N ILE A 72 -4.65 5.22 -5.04
CA ILE A 72 -6.02 5.39 -5.54
C ILE A 72 -6.13 5.11 -7.04
N ASP A 73 -5.05 4.73 -7.70
CA ASP A 73 -5.07 4.36 -9.12
C ASP A 73 -5.96 3.16 -9.35
N SER A 74 -6.46 3.01 -10.59
CA SER A 74 -7.24 1.83 -10.94
C SER A 74 -6.38 0.56 -10.88
N PRO A 75 -7.01 -0.63 -10.73
CA PRO A 75 -6.24 -1.89 -10.69
C PRO A 75 -5.53 -2.21 -12.02
N PHE A 76 -6.00 -1.64 -13.14
CA PHE A 76 -5.27 -1.73 -14.41
C PHE A 76 -3.94 -1.00 -14.33
N VAL A 77 -3.94 0.18 -13.72
CA VAL A 77 -2.74 1.03 -13.60
C VAL A 77 -1.76 0.46 -12.58
N THR A 78 -2.23 0.07 -11.40
CA THR A 78 -1.34 -0.49 -10.36
C THR A 78 -0.69 -1.79 -10.81
N ALA A 79 -1.43 -2.65 -11.49
CA ALA A 79 -0.89 -3.90 -12.02
C ALA A 79 0.20 -3.64 -13.06
N LYS A 80 -0.04 -2.69 -13.96
CA LYS A 80 0.95 -2.34 -15.00
C LYS A 80 2.21 -1.72 -14.40
N PHE A 81 2.05 -0.86 -13.40
CA PHE A 81 3.16 -0.23 -12.72
C PHE A 81 4.04 -1.27 -12.01
N ALA A 82 3.42 -2.20 -11.27
CA ALA A 82 4.14 -3.28 -10.60
C ALA A 82 4.88 -4.18 -11.61
N GLU A 83 4.23 -4.50 -12.73
CA GLU A 83 4.81 -5.33 -13.79
C GLU A 83 6.03 -4.66 -14.43
N GLU A 84 5.92 -3.39 -14.79
CA GLU A 84 7.02 -2.65 -15.44
C GLU A 84 8.22 -2.49 -14.52
N LEU A 85 8.00 -2.31 -13.22
CA LEU A 85 9.10 -2.21 -12.27
C LEU A 85 9.64 -3.57 -11.81
N GLY A 86 8.94 -4.66 -12.12
CA GLY A 86 9.32 -5.99 -11.66
C GLY A 86 9.32 -6.10 -10.14
N LEU A 87 8.30 -5.53 -9.48
CA LEU A 87 8.23 -5.50 -8.03
C LEU A 87 7.99 -6.90 -7.45
N PRO A 88 8.70 -7.26 -6.36
CA PRO A 88 8.51 -8.54 -5.69
C PRO A 88 7.30 -8.56 -4.73
N PHE A 89 6.54 -7.48 -4.66
CA PHE A 89 5.34 -7.37 -3.83
C PHE A 89 4.22 -6.72 -4.64
N PRO A 90 2.95 -6.96 -4.30
CA PRO A 90 1.85 -6.43 -5.08
C PRO A 90 1.58 -4.95 -4.77
N LEU A 91 1.07 -4.23 -5.78
CA LEU A 91 0.49 -2.91 -5.62
C LEU A 91 -1.03 -3.06 -5.69
N LEU A 92 -1.72 -2.52 -4.69
CA LEU A 92 -3.16 -2.66 -4.55
C LEU A 92 -3.87 -1.36 -4.92
N SER A 93 -5.04 -1.49 -5.50
CA SER A 93 -5.85 -0.35 -5.90
C SER A 93 -6.90 -0.03 -4.84
N ASP A 94 -6.81 1.17 -4.27
CA ASP A 94 -7.84 1.72 -3.39
C ASP A 94 -8.62 2.81 -4.11
N MET A 95 -9.12 2.49 -5.31
CA MET A 95 -9.78 3.46 -6.18
C MET A 95 -11.01 4.09 -5.52
N ASN A 96 -11.68 3.37 -4.65
CA ASN A 96 -12.82 3.89 -3.89
C ASN A 96 -12.39 4.68 -2.64
N ARG A 97 -11.11 4.69 -2.31
CA ARG A 97 -10.51 5.44 -1.21
C ARG A 97 -10.93 5.00 0.19
N ASP A 98 -11.56 3.83 0.31
CA ASP A 98 -12.06 3.34 1.59
C ASP A 98 -10.93 3.07 2.58
N VAL A 99 -9.85 2.43 2.12
CA VAL A 99 -8.71 2.12 2.96
C VAL A 99 -7.90 3.38 3.29
N CYS A 100 -7.72 4.26 2.30
CA CYS A 100 -7.06 5.54 2.54
C CYS A 100 -7.81 6.39 3.58
N ARG A 101 -9.13 6.34 3.59
CA ARG A 101 -9.93 7.02 4.60
C ARG A 101 -9.78 6.36 5.96
N MET A 102 -9.74 5.03 6.00
CA MET A 102 -9.51 4.29 7.24
C MET A 102 -8.21 4.71 7.91
N PHE A 103 -7.15 4.93 7.13
CA PHE A 103 -5.84 5.35 7.63
C PHE A 103 -5.65 6.87 7.68
N ASP A 104 -6.63 7.64 7.20
CA ASP A 104 -6.60 9.10 7.14
C ASP A 104 -5.35 9.62 6.41
N VAL A 105 -5.13 9.10 5.21
CA VAL A 105 -3.94 9.42 4.41
C VAL A 105 -4.30 10.06 3.05
N LEU A 106 -5.38 10.84 2.99
CA LEU A 106 -5.75 11.53 1.77
C LEU A 106 -5.31 12.99 1.80
N HIS A 107 -4.73 13.45 0.69
CA HIS A 107 -4.47 14.87 0.46
C HIS A 107 -5.78 15.59 0.18
N GLU A 108 -5.96 16.78 0.74
CA GLU A 108 -7.07 17.64 0.35
C GLU A 108 -6.83 18.22 -1.04
N ASP A 109 -5.57 18.54 -1.34
CA ASP A 109 -5.17 19.06 -2.66
C ASP A 109 -3.70 18.75 -2.89
N LEU A 110 -3.42 18.00 -3.96
CA LEU A 110 -2.06 17.73 -4.43
C LEU A 110 -1.98 18.17 -5.88
N PHE A 111 -1.43 19.36 -6.12
CA PHE A 111 -1.32 19.94 -7.46
C PHE A 111 -2.66 19.98 -8.21
N GLY A 112 -3.74 20.35 -7.51
CA GLY A 112 -5.09 20.39 -8.08
C GLY A 112 -5.83 19.06 -8.04
N MET A 113 -5.21 17.98 -7.57
CA MET A 113 -5.84 16.67 -7.43
C MET A 113 -6.33 16.48 -6.00
N ARG A 114 -7.59 16.11 -5.85
CA ARG A 114 -8.20 15.88 -4.55
C ARG A 114 -8.20 14.41 -4.21
N ASP A 115 -8.11 14.13 -2.90
CA ASP A 115 -8.26 12.77 -2.36
C ASP A 115 -7.27 11.76 -2.96
N VAL A 116 -6.04 12.22 -3.16
CA VAL A 116 -4.91 11.38 -3.55
C VAL A 116 -4.19 10.93 -2.30
N ALA A 117 -3.73 9.68 -2.25
CA ALA A 117 -3.07 9.15 -1.06
C ALA A 117 -1.80 9.92 -0.73
N LYS A 118 -1.62 10.20 0.56
CA LYS A 118 -0.36 10.76 1.07
C LYS A 118 0.69 9.66 1.12
N ARG A 119 1.92 10.00 0.74
CA ARG A 119 3.05 9.08 0.90
C ARG A 119 3.26 8.78 2.37
N SER A 120 3.04 7.55 2.78
CA SER A 120 3.10 7.15 4.17
C SER A 120 3.37 5.65 4.29
N VAL A 121 3.93 5.25 5.41
CA VAL A 121 4.26 3.86 5.70
C VAL A 121 3.64 3.48 7.03
N PHE A 122 2.92 2.36 7.05
CA PHE A 122 2.36 1.80 8.28
C PHE A 122 2.93 0.40 8.46
N VAL A 123 3.46 0.15 9.64
CA VAL A 123 3.96 -1.19 10.02
C VAL A 123 2.96 -1.77 11.01
N ILE A 124 2.39 -2.91 10.67
CA ILE A 124 1.40 -3.61 11.50
C ILE A 124 2.09 -4.84 12.06
N ASP A 125 2.08 -4.99 13.39
CA ASP A 125 2.73 -6.12 14.03
C ASP A 125 1.91 -7.42 13.87
N GLU A 126 2.46 -8.51 14.36
CA GLU A 126 1.84 -9.84 14.24
C GLU A 126 0.50 -9.95 14.98
N GLY A 127 0.26 -9.08 15.94
CA GLY A 127 -1.01 -9.01 16.65
C GLY A 127 -2.07 -8.15 15.98
N GLY A 128 -1.74 -7.51 14.85
CA GLY A 128 -2.66 -6.65 14.12
C GLY A 128 -2.69 -5.20 14.58
N SER A 129 -1.67 -4.73 15.30
CA SER A 129 -1.58 -3.37 15.81
C SER A 129 -0.46 -2.58 15.10
N VAL A 130 -0.71 -1.29 14.88
CA VAL A 130 0.27 -0.39 14.28
C VAL A 130 1.42 -0.10 15.25
#